data_7fb4fd50bc42a0ac3f636a556aab9d08
#
_entry.id   7fb4fd50bc42a0ac3f636a556aab9d08
#
_cell.length_a   1.000
_cell.length_b   1.000
_cell.length_c   1.000
_cell.angle_alpha   90.00
_cell.angle_beta   90.00
_cell.angle_gamma   90.00
#
_symmetry.space_group_name_H-M   'P 1'
#
loop_
_entity.id
_entity.type
_entity.pdbx_description
1 polymer ?
#
loop_
_entity_poly.entity_id
_entity_poly.type
_entity_poly.pdbx_seq_one_letter_code
_entity_poly.pdbx_strand_id
1 'polypeptide(L)'
;MSEKIALVTGAATGIGAAVCKTLAKQGIRVAVCDINRTDGEALAEKIGGEFIDCDVTTLASVQGAVNACKQRLGLPDYVHLNAGIMTVPTGAPFLAIEDVTEAQYQKIVGVNLNGVYHGLKSVLPLMRHKGGTVTITASTAGLGVVPVDPMYTATKYALIGLGRAVAAANDGTNIRVNVICPGVTDTQIVPDEYRTPEFNVMAVEVMAAEIVDLLLTGENGEVRVKNAAAKPAFIVEMPEL
;
A
#
# COMPACT_ATOMS: atom_id res chain seq x y z
N MET A 1 27.11 7.52 4.71
CA MET A 1 26.08 6.51 4.38
C MET A 1 25.33 7.03 3.16
N SER A 2 25.06 6.20 2.14
CA SER A 2 24.24 6.62 0.99
C SER A 2 22.83 6.96 1.46
N GLU A 3 22.27 8.01 0.89
CA GLU A 3 20.90 8.46 1.16
C GLU A 3 19.91 7.33 0.78
N LYS A 4 18.97 7.04 1.65
CA LYS A 4 17.95 6.00 1.43
C LYS A 4 16.80 6.54 0.58
N ILE A 5 16.22 5.68 -0.25
CA ILE A 5 15.19 6.05 -1.23
C ILE A 5 13.96 5.16 -1.01
N ALA A 6 12.79 5.78 -1.02
CA ALA A 6 11.50 5.09 -0.98
C ALA A 6 10.65 5.41 -2.21
N LEU A 7 9.85 4.43 -2.64
CA LEU A 7 8.81 4.59 -3.66
C LEU A 7 7.46 4.21 -3.03
N VAL A 8 6.47 5.09 -3.13
CA VAL A 8 5.13 4.88 -2.56
C VAL A 8 4.09 5.06 -3.65
N THR A 9 3.20 4.08 -3.84
CA THR A 9 2.05 4.17 -4.76
C THR A 9 0.77 4.59 -4.03
N GLY A 10 -0.15 5.30 -4.71
CA GLY A 10 -1.31 5.90 -4.06
C GLY A 10 -0.86 6.93 -3.02
N ALA A 11 0.17 7.71 -3.38
CA ALA A 11 0.93 8.51 -2.45
C ALA A 11 0.39 9.93 -2.26
N ALA A 12 -0.52 10.41 -3.13
CA ALA A 12 -0.98 11.79 -3.10
C ALA A 12 -1.85 12.11 -1.86
N THR A 13 -2.59 11.12 -1.35
CA THR A 13 -3.57 11.33 -0.26
C THR A 13 -3.51 10.21 0.80
N GLY A 14 -4.28 10.37 1.87
CA GLY A 14 -4.54 9.34 2.88
C GLY A 14 -3.29 8.73 3.51
N ILE A 15 -3.27 7.41 3.63
CA ILE A 15 -2.17 6.64 4.23
C ILE A 15 -0.87 6.85 3.45
N GLY A 16 -0.92 6.78 2.10
CA GLY A 16 0.27 6.95 1.27
C GLY A 16 0.96 8.29 1.49
N ALA A 17 0.19 9.38 1.55
CA ALA A 17 0.73 10.72 1.82
C ALA A 17 1.34 10.84 3.23
N ALA A 18 0.71 10.22 4.23
CA ALA A 18 1.24 10.19 5.59
C ALA A 18 2.54 9.37 5.69
N VAL A 19 2.63 8.26 4.97
CA VAL A 19 3.86 7.44 4.86
C VAL A 19 4.98 8.26 4.21
N CYS A 20 4.71 8.96 3.10
CA CYS A 20 5.70 9.83 2.44
C CYS A 20 6.24 10.90 3.39
N LYS A 21 5.36 11.58 4.13
CA LYS A 21 5.75 12.59 5.14
C LYS A 21 6.60 11.98 6.25
N THR A 22 6.26 10.78 6.72
CA THR A 22 6.98 10.12 7.81
C THR A 22 8.37 9.66 7.37
N LEU A 23 8.49 9.09 6.15
CA LEU A 23 9.78 8.71 5.56
C LEU A 23 10.70 9.92 5.36
N ALA A 24 10.16 11.01 4.80
CA ALA A 24 10.92 12.25 4.58
C ALA A 24 11.45 12.86 5.88
N LYS A 25 10.66 12.83 6.98
CA LYS A 25 11.13 13.26 8.32
C LYS A 25 12.30 12.44 8.84
N GLN A 26 12.49 11.22 8.35
CA GLN A 26 13.64 10.36 8.69
C GLN A 26 14.82 10.53 7.72
N GLY A 27 14.77 11.51 6.83
CA GLY A 27 15.83 11.78 5.86
C GLY A 27 15.85 10.82 4.67
N ILE A 28 14.75 10.11 4.42
CA ILE A 28 14.58 9.21 3.27
C ILE A 28 14.00 10.02 2.11
N ARG A 29 14.63 9.98 0.94
CA ARG A 29 14.09 10.61 -0.28
C ARG A 29 12.93 9.78 -0.83
N VAL A 30 11.82 10.46 -1.21
CA VAL A 30 10.58 9.77 -1.56
C VAL A 30 10.17 10.07 -3.00
N ALA A 31 9.90 9.00 -3.76
CA ALA A 31 9.13 9.05 -5.00
C ALA A 31 7.65 8.95 -4.66
N VAL A 32 6.91 10.04 -4.86
CA VAL A 32 5.46 10.17 -4.66
C VAL A 32 4.77 9.72 -5.94
N CYS A 33 4.30 8.46 -6.01
CA CYS A 33 3.70 7.89 -7.21
C CYS A 33 2.17 7.88 -7.11
N ASP A 34 1.48 8.60 -8.00
CA ASP A 34 0.02 8.70 -8.00
C ASP A 34 -0.49 9.15 -9.38
N ILE A 35 -1.79 8.95 -9.65
CA ILE A 35 -2.51 9.55 -10.77
C ILE A 35 -3.00 10.97 -10.46
N ASN A 36 -3.15 11.31 -9.19
CA ASN A 36 -3.56 12.64 -8.73
C ASN A 36 -2.33 13.58 -8.73
N ARG A 37 -2.10 14.18 -9.88
CA ARG A 37 -0.96 15.06 -10.10
C ARG A 37 -0.96 16.26 -9.15
N THR A 38 -2.09 16.91 -8.97
CA THR A 38 -2.20 18.15 -8.18
C THR A 38 -1.75 17.93 -6.74
N ASP A 39 -2.33 16.96 -6.04
CA ASP A 39 -1.99 16.69 -4.65
C ASP A 39 -0.61 16.03 -4.54
N GLY A 40 -0.24 15.20 -5.53
CA GLY A 40 1.06 14.52 -5.56
C GLY A 40 2.23 15.50 -5.73
N GLU A 41 2.14 16.47 -6.65
CA GLU A 41 3.16 17.52 -6.83
C GLU A 41 3.27 18.41 -5.59
N ALA A 42 2.14 18.84 -5.03
CA ALA A 42 2.12 19.65 -3.80
C ALA A 42 2.75 18.91 -2.60
N LEU A 43 2.48 17.61 -2.47
CA LEU A 43 3.12 16.79 -1.44
C LEU A 43 4.62 16.64 -1.69
N ALA A 44 5.04 16.32 -2.92
CA ALA A 44 6.44 16.12 -3.27
C ALA A 44 7.25 17.41 -2.99
N GLU A 45 6.76 18.57 -3.38
CA GLU A 45 7.37 19.87 -3.07
C GLU A 45 7.53 20.05 -1.55
N LYS A 46 6.45 19.80 -0.79
CA LYS A 46 6.44 19.98 0.66
C LYS A 46 7.46 19.11 1.41
N ILE A 47 7.73 17.91 0.90
CA ILE A 47 8.64 16.95 1.57
C ILE A 47 10.03 16.89 0.94
N GLY A 48 10.31 17.68 -0.10
CA GLY A 48 11.55 17.60 -0.87
C GLY A 48 11.71 16.28 -1.62
N GLY A 49 10.61 15.67 -2.03
CA GLY A 49 10.54 14.43 -2.81
C GLY A 49 10.33 14.69 -4.30
N GLU A 50 10.07 13.62 -5.07
CA GLU A 50 9.79 13.68 -6.50
C GLU A 50 8.39 13.12 -6.79
N PHE A 51 7.54 13.90 -7.46
CA PHE A 51 6.29 13.39 -8.00
C PHE A 51 6.54 12.60 -9.29
N ILE A 52 5.91 11.45 -9.39
CA ILE A 52 5.96 10.59 -10.58
C ILE A 52 4.52 10.14 -10.91
N ASP A 53 4.05 10.52 -12.09
CA ASP A 53 2.74 10.05 -12.59
C ASP A 53 2.75 8.52 -12.72
N CYS A 54 1.78 7.85 -12.09
CA CYS A 54 1.75 6.40 -12.02
C CYS A 54 0.32 5.86 -11.93
N ASP A 55 -0.18 5.35 -13.03
CA ASP A 55 -1.39 4.52 -13.06
C ASP A 55 -1.01 3.06 -12.78
N VAL A 56 -1.33 2.59 -11.57
CA VAL A 56 -1.00 1.21 -11.15
C VAL A 56 -1.77 0.14 -11.92
N THR A 57 -2.83 0.49 -12.64
CA THR A 57 -3.63 -0.47 -13.42
C THR A 57 -2.88 -0.99 -14.65
N THR A 58 -1.82 -0.30 -15.09
CA THR A 58 -1.04 -0.70 -16.26
C THR A 58 0.42 -0.97 -15.91
N LEU A 59 0.92 -2.13 -16.34
CA LEU A 59 2.32 -2.52 -16.10
C LEU A 59 3.31 -1.50 -16.69
N ALA A 60 3.02 -0.96 -17.88
CA ALA A 60 3.89 0.00 -18.54
C ALA A 60 4.05 1.29 -17.73
N SER A 61 2.95 1.80 -17.13
CA SER A 61 3.00 2.99 -16.27
C SER A 61 3.84 2.74 -15.02
N VAL A 62 3.64 1.60 -14.34
CA VAL A 62 4.41 1.24 -13.14
C VAL A 62 5.89 1.07 -13.47
N GLN A 63 6.24 0.40 -14.57
CA GLN A 63 7.63 0.29 -15.03
C GLN A 63 8.25 1.65 -15.35
N GLY A 64 7.47 2.52 -15.98
CA GLY A 64 7.86 3.92 -16.24
C GLY A 64 8.16 4.67 -14.94
N ALA A 65 7.28 4.54 -13.94
CA ALA A 65 7.45 5.19 -12.63
C ALA A 65 8.69 4.67 -11.88
N VAL A 66 8.90 3.35 -11.87
CA VAL A 66 10.10 2.74 -11.25
C VAL A 66 11.39 3.20 -11.95
N ASN A 67 11.37 3.28 -13.28
CA ASN A 67 12.53 3.79 -14.05
C ASN A 67 12.78 5.28 -13.78
N ALA A 68 11.72 6.11 -13.71
CA ALA A 68 11.84 7.52 -13.36
C ALA A 68 12.41 7.72 -11.94
N CYS A 69 11.93 6.93 -10.96
CA CYS A 69 12.50 6.91 -9.62
C CYS A 69 14.00 6.59 -9.67
N LYS A 70 14.39 5.51 -10.36
CA LYS A 70 15.79 5.13 -10.52
C LYS A 70 16.65 6.24 -11.13
N GLN A 71 16.14 6.95 -12.13
CA GLN A 71 16.88 8.01 -12.83
C GLN A 71 17.02 9.29 -11.99
N ARG A 72 15.97 9.69 -11.26
CA ARG A 72 15.92 10.97 -10.54
C ARG A 72 16.43 10.86 -9.09
N LEU A 73 16.16 9.74 -8.43
CA LEU A 73 16.51 9.53 -7.02
C LEU A 73 17.56 8.44 -6.84
N GLY A 74 17.48 7.37 -7.61
CA GLY A 74 18.27 6.15 -7.49
C GLY A 74 17.39 4.92 -7.27
N LEU A 75 18.01 3.76 -7.10
CA LEU A 75 17.29 2.51 -6.82
C LEU A 75 16.60 2.58 -5.44
N PRO A 76 15.29 2.30 -5.34
CA PRO A 76 14.59 2.33 -4.06
C PRO A 76 15.14 1.24 -3.11
N ASP A 77 15.34 1.62 -1.85
CA ASP A 77 15.58 0.72 -0.72
C ASP A 77 14.27 0.20 -0.15
N TYR A 78 13.25 1.05 -0.19
CA TYR A 78 11.93 0.82 0.37
C TYR A 78 10.85 1.03 -0.68
N VAL A 79 9.89 0.13 -0.76
CA VAL A 79 8.74 0.25 -1.65
C VAL A 79 7.47 0.00 -0.85
N HIS A 80 6.52 0.93 -0.94
CA HIS A 80 5.20 0.78 -0.33
C HIS A 80 4.11 0.73 -1.41
N LEU A 81 3.56 -0.45 -1.65
CA LEU A 81 2.48 -0.69 -2.60
C LEU A 81 1.14 -0.47 -1.90
N ASN A 82 0.64 0.77 -1.99
CA ASN A 82 -0.47 1.24 -1.16
C ASN A 82 -1.73 1.59 -1.96
N ALA A 83 -1.64 1.90 -3.24
CA ALA A 83 -2.80 2.27 -4.05
C ALA A 83 -3.96 1.27 -3.87
N GLY A 84 -5.15 1.78 -3.59
CA GLY A 84 -6.34 0.97 -3.38
C GLY A 84 -7.63 1.78 -3.40
N ILE A 85 -8.72 1.14 -3.79
CA ILE A 85 -10.06 1.72 -3.90
C ILE A 85 -11.11 0.74 -3.37
N MET A 86 -12.32 1.24 -3.07
CA MET A 86 -13.53 0.44 -2.87
C MET A 86 -14.17 0.14 -4.24
N THR A 87 -15.12 -0.82 -4.27
CA THR A 87 -15.84 -1.19 -5.50
C THR A 87 -16.68 -0.03 -6.04
N VAL A 88 -17.23 0.78 -5.14
CA VAL A 88 -17.98 1.99 -5.48
C VAL A 88 -17.25 3.24 -5.00
N PRO A 89 -17.45 4.40 -5.64
CA PRO A 89 -16.92 5.67 -5.17
C PRO A 89 -17.46 6.02 -3.78
N THR A 90 -16.67 6.74 -2.99
CA THR A 90 -17.12 7.28 -1.68
C THR A 90 -18.40 8.10 -1.84
N GLY A 91 -19.37 7.83 -0.98
CA GLY A 91 -20.71 8.47 -1.02
C GLY A 91 -21.71 7.78 -1.95
N ALA A 92 -21.29 6.82 -2.78
CA ALA A 92 -22.22 5.97 -3.52
C ALA A 92 -22.67 4.78 -2.64
N PRO A 93 -23.92 4.32 -2.80
CA PRO A 93 -24.41 3.14 -2.08
C PRO A 93 -23.62 1.90 -2.48
N PHE A 94 -23.36 1.01 -1.53
CA PHE A 94 -22.78 -0.30 -1.82
C PHE A 94 -23.75 -1.15 -2.65
N LEU A 95 -23.21 -2.09 -3.41
CA LEU A 95 -23.94 -2.93 -4.33
C LEU A 95 -23.93 -4.39 -3.83
N ALA A 96 -25.02 -5.11 -4.08
CA ALA A 96 -25.01 -6.56 -4.01
C ALA A 96 -24.04 -7.11 -5.08
N ILE A 97 -23.47 -8.29 -4.84
CA ILE A 97 -22.43 -8.82 -5.74
C ILE A 97 -22.95 -9.00 -7.18
N GLU A 98 -24.22 -9.37 -7.35
CA GLU A 98 -24.88 -9.52 -8.65
C GLU A 98 -25.09 -8.21 -9.40
N ASP A 99 -25.07 -7.07 -8.70
CA ASP A 99 -25.25 -5.73 -9.29
C ASP A 99 -23.91 -5.05 -9.62
N VAL A 100 -22.79 -5.64 -9.21
CA VAL A 100 -21.46 -5.13 -9.54
C VAL A 100 -21.20 -5.31 -11.03
N THR A 101 -21.05 -4.21 -11.74
CA THR A 101 -20.78 -4.25 -13.18
C THR A 101 -19.38 -4.78 -13.50
N GLU A 102 -19.20 -5.35 -14.68
CA GLU A 102 -17.88 -5.80 -15.17
C GLU A 102 -16.84 -4.67 -15.11
N ALA A 103 -17.22 -3.44 -15.42
CA ALA A 103 -16.31 -2.28 -15.37
C ALA A 103 -15.86 -1.97 -13.93
N GLN A 104 -16.74 -2.06 -12.94
CA GLN A 104 -16.40 -1.90 -11.52
C GLN A 104 -15.49 -3.03 -11.03
N TYR A 105 -15.82 -4.28 -11.40
CA TYR A 105 -14.97 -5.44 -11.13
C TYR A 105 -13.56 -5.25 -11.69
N GLN A 106 -13.44 -4.94 -12.97
CA GLN A 106 -12.13 -4.74 -13.62
C GLN A 106 -11.36 -3.58 -12.99
N LYS A 107 -12.05 -2.50 -12.59
CA LYS A 107 -11.43 -1.34 -11.94
C LYS A 107 -10.84 -1.71 -10.58
N ILE A 108 -11.62 -2.36 -9.69
CA ILE A 108 -11.12 -2.69 -8.35
C ILE A 108 -10.01 -3.74 -8.40
N VAL A 109 -10.13 -4.77 -9.23
CA VAL A 109 -9.08 -5.78 -9.45
C VAL A 109 -7.85 -5.13 -10.06
N GLY A 110 -8.03 -4.24 -11.05
CA GLY A 110 -6.97 -3.49 -11.70
C GLY A 110 -6.13 -2.68 -10.72
N VAL A 111 -6.77 -1.92 -9.84
CA VAL A 111 -6.07 -1.10 -8.86
C VAL A 111 -5.53 -1.95 -7.71
N ASN A 112 -6.41 -2.69 -7.01
CA ASN A 112 -6.04 -3.31 -5.73
C ASN A 112 -5.13 -4.53 -5.89
N LEU A 113 -5.33 -5.37 -6.92
CA LEU A 113 -4.58 -6.61 -7.10
C LEU A 113 -3.51 -6.48 -8.18
N ASN A 114 -3.91 -6.09 -9.41
CA ASN A 114 -2.94 -5.97 -10.50
C ASN A 114 -1.91 -4.88 -10.22
N GLY A 115 -2.31 -3.78 -9.58
CA GLY A 115 -1.38 -2.71 -9.18
C GLY A 115 -0.26 -3.20 -8.28
N VAL A 116 -0.58 -4.05 -7.30
CA VAL A 116 0.43 -4.68 -6.44
C VAL A 116 1.30 -5.67 -7.22
N TYR A 117 0.69 -6.51 -8.07
CA TYR A 117 1.44 -7.40 -8.96
C TYR A 117 2.40 -6.63 -9.88
N HIS A 118 1.94 -5.55 -10.51
CA HIS A 118 2.77 -4.69 -11.37
C HIS A 118 3.94 -4.07 -10.58
N GLY A 119 3.68 -3.62 -9.35
CA GLY A 119 4.71 -3.11 -8.45
C GLY A 119 5.77 -4.16 -8.15
N LEU A 120 5.38 -5.32 -7.63
CA LEU A 120 6.28 -6.44 -7.33
C LEU A 120 7.09 -6.86 -8.55
N LYS A 121 6.43 -7.04 -9.70
CA LYS A 121 7.09 -7.40 -10.97
C LYS A 121 8.14 -6.39 -11.41
N SER A 122 7.93 -5.11 -11.13
CA SER A 122 8.83 -4.03 -11.56
C SER A 122 10.00 -3.81 -10.60
N VAL A 123 9.81 -3.98 -9.28
CA VAL A 123 10.83 -3.64 -8.29
C VAL A 123 11.70 -4.83 -7.88
N LEU A 124 11.14 -6.05 -7.78
CA LEU A 124 11.91 -7.21 -7.31
C LEU A 124 13.17 -7.51 -8.14
N PRO A 125 13.14 -7.45 -9.49
CA PRO A 125 14.35 -7.65 -10.30
C PRO A 125 15.47 -6.65 -9.95
N LEU A 126 15.13 -5.41 -9.62
CA LEU A 126 16.09 -4.37 -9.23
C LEU A 126 16.65 -4.61 -7.82
N MET A 127 15.82 -5.13 -6.92
CA MET A 127 16.20 -5.43 -5.54
C MET A 127 17.08 -6.67 -5.41
N ARG A 128 17.10 -7.60 -6.39
CA ARG A 128 17.92 -8.82 -6.30
C ARG A 128 19.41 -8.54 -6.11
N HIS A 129 19.92 -7.43 -6.60
CA HIS A 129 21.34 -7.07 -6.50
C HIS A 129 21.67 -6.22 -5.25
N LYS A 130 20.68 -5.49 -4.73
CA LYS A 130 20.89 -4.51 -3.66
C LYS A 130 20.26 -4.94 -2.34
N GLY A 131 19.22 -5.75 -2.41
CA GLY A 131 18.28 -5.96 -1.32
C GLY A 131 17.27 -4.82 -1.24
N GLY A 132 16.35 -4.91 -0.29
CA GLY A 132 15.33 -3.90 -0.03
C GLY A 132 14.10 -4.47 0.65
N THR A 133 13.18 -3.59 1.02
CA THR A 133 11.92 -4.00 1.66
C THR A 133 10.73 -3.51 0.84
N VAL A 134 9.77 -4.39 0.64
CA VAL A 134 8.46 -4.08 0.05
C VAL A 134 7.39 -4.28 1.10
N THR A 135 6.50 -3.30 1.29
CA THR A 135 5.27 -3.48 2.07
C THR A 135 4.05 -3.33 1.17
N ILE A 136 3.02 -4.11 1.44
CA ILE A 136 1.76 -4.16 0.70
C ILE A 136 0.63 -3.75 1.64
N THR A 137 -0.19 -2.77 1.25
CA THR A 137 -1.38 -2.39 2.01
C THR A 137 -2.56 -3.31 1.67
N ALA A 138 -2.79 -4.31 2.52
CA ALA A 138 -4.02 -5.09 2.52
C ALA A 138 -5.13 -4.36 3.31
N SER A 139 -5.77 -5.02 4.25
CA SER A 139 -6.79 -4.48 5.18
C SER A 139 -7.13 -5.56 6.21
N THR A 140 -7.75 -5.19 7.33
CA THR A 140 -8.47 -6.15 8.17
C THR A 140 -9.61 -6.86 7.41
N ALA A 141 -10.12 -6.26 6.34
CA ALA A 141 -11.03 -6.90 5.37
C ALA A 141 -10.40 -8.12 4.66
N GLY A 142 -9.08 -8.24 4.64
CA GLY A 142 -8.37 -9.42 4.12
C GLY A 142 -8.21 -10.56 5.14
N LEU A 143 -8.65 -10.37 6.37
CA LEU A 143 -8.61 -11.36 7.46
C LEU A 143 -10.02 -11.67 7.99
N GLY A 144 -10.94 -10.75 7.84
CA GLY A 144 -12.36 -10.88 8.13
C GLY A 144 -13.19 -10.60 6.89
N VAL A 145 -14.47 -10.32 7.06
CA VAL A 145 -15.38 -10.04 5.94
C VAL A 145 -15.96 -8.64 6.05
N VAL A 146 -16.09 -7.97 4.91
CA VAL A 146 -16.86 -6.74 4.75
C VAL A 146 -18.04 -7.05 3.85
N PRO A 147 -19.20 -7.43 4.42
CA PRO A 147 -20.33 -7.94 3.64
C PRO A 147 -20.88 -6.95 2.62
N VAL A 148 -20.71 -5.65 2.90
CA VAL A 148 -21.18 -4.58 2.01
C VAL A 148 -20.31 -4.37 0.77
N ASP A 149 -19.05 -4.88 0.78
CA ASP A 149 -18.16 -4.83 -0.38
C ASP A 149 -17.38 -6.14 -0.55
N PRO A 150 -18.02 -7.19 -1.11
CA PRO A 150 -17.39 -8.50 -1.29
C PRO A 150 -16.15 -8.45 -2.20
N MET A 151 -16.14 -7.59 -3.23
CA MET A 151 -15.01 -7.48 -4.15
C MET A 151 -13.80 -6.84 -3.48
N TYR A 152 -14.01 -5.81 -2.65
CA TYR A 152 -12.93 -5.26 -1.83
C TYR A 152 -12.32 -6.33 -0.92
N THR A 153 -13.18 -7.06 -0.20
CA THR A 153 -12.78 -8.19 0.64
C THR A 153 -11.92 -9.18 -0.14
N ALA A 154 -12.41 -9.65 -1.29
CA ALA A 154 -11.68 -10.62 -2.13
C ALA A 154 -10.30 -10.11 -2.55
N THR A 155 -10.20 -8.84 -2.97
CA THR A 155 -8.89 -8.28 -3.35
C THR A 155 -7.93 -8.19 -2.16
N LYS A 156 -8.42 -7.85 -0.95
CA LYS A 156 -7.56 -7.73 0.24
C LYS A 156 -7.13 -9.08 0.80
N TYR A 157 -7.95 -10.13 0.69
CA TYR A 157 -7.52 -11.51 0.95
C TYR A 157 -6.44 -11.97 -0.02
N ALA A 158 -6.61 -11.69 -1.31
CA ALA A 158 -5.62 -12.04 -2.32
C ALA A 158 -4.25 -11.41 -2.05
N LEU A 159 -4.21 -10.16 -1.55
CA LEU A 159 -2.95 -9.48 -1.22
C LEU A 159 -2.19 -10.13 -0.06
N ILE A 160 -2.88 -10.68 0.94
CA ILE A 160 -2.23 -11.38 2.04
C ILE A 160 -1.58 -12.67 1.53
N GLY A 161 -2.31 -13.46 0.73
CA GLY A 161 -1.77 -14.67 0.11
C GLY A 161 -0.59 -14.37 -0.83
N LEU A 162 -0.74 -13.35 -1.68
CA LEU A 162 0.32 -12.92 -2.60
C LEU A 162 1.57 -12.47 -1.84
N GLY A 163 1.40 -11.62 -0.81
CA GLY A 163 2.51 -11.10 -0.02
C GLY A 163 3.30 -12.21 0.67
N ARG A 164 2.61 -13.16 1.33
CA ARG A 164 3.21 -14.33 1.97
C ARG A 164 3.96 -15.21 0.97
N ALA A 165 3.34 -15.52 -0.17
CA ALA A 165 3.96 -16.36 -1.19
C ALA A 165 5.23 -15.72 -1.79
N VAL A 166 5.19 -14.41 -2.05
CA VAL A 166 6.34 -13.67 -2.57
C VAL A 166 7.44 -13.56 -1.51
N ALA A 167 7.08 -13.36 -0.23
CA ALA A 167 8.04 -13.37 0.87
C ALA A 167 8.78 -14.71 0.96
N ALA A 168 8.03 -15.81 1.00
CA ALA A 168 8.61 -17.16 1.05
C ALA A 168 9.51 -17.46 -0.16
N ALA A 169 9.13 -17.01 -1.37
CA ALA A 169 9.94 -17.15 -2.57
C ALA A 169 11.25 -16.31 -2.55
N ASN A 170 11.37 -15.36 -1.64
CA ASN A 170 12.56 -14.53 -1.44
C ASN A 170 13.29 -14.85 -0.11
N ASP A 171 12.89 -15.93 0.57
CA ASP A 171 13.58 -16.36 1.77
C ASP A 171 15.06 -16.64 1.52
N GLY A 172 15.91 -16.34 2.49
CA GLY A 172 17.36 -16.42 2.35
C GLY A 172 18.00 -15.38 1.41
N THR A 173 17.22 -14.41 0.89
CA THR A 173 17.74 -13.26 0.14
C THR A 173 17.79 -12.00 1.01
N ASN A 174 18.33 -10.90 0.47
CA ASN A 174 18.29 -9.59 1.13
C ASN A 174 16.99 -8.81 0.82
N ILE A 175 15.94 -9.47 0.34
CA ILE A 175 14.65 -8.86 0.03
C ILE A 175 13.64 -9.28 1.10
N ARG A 176 12.95 -8.30 1.68
CA ARG A 176 11.84 -8.55 2.60
C ARG A 176 10.54 -8.08 1.97
N VAL A 177 9.50 -8.90 2.07
CA VAL A 177 8.16 -8.57 1.59
C VAL A 177 7.17 -8.76 2.72
N ASN A 178 6.46 -7.72 3.10
CA ASN A 178 5.56 -7.69 4.25
C ASN A 178 4.19 -7.14 3.87
N VAL A 179 3.19 -7.47 4.64
CA VAL A 179 1.81 -7.01 4.45
C VAL A 179 1.35 -6.25 5.69
N ILE A 180 0.81 -5.06 5.49
CA ILE A 180 0.09 -4.34 6.55
C ILE A 180 -1.41 -4.49 6.34
N CYS A 181 -2.14 -4.76 7.42
CA CYS A 181 -3.60 -4.87 7.46
C CYS A 181 -4.17 -3.73 8.33
N PRO A 182 -4.44 -2.56 7.75
CA PRO A 182 -5.10 -1.47 8.45
C PRO A 182 -6.52 -1.84 8.88
N GLY A 183 -6.89 -1.41 10.10
CA GLY A 183 -8.29 -1.18 10.45
C GLY A 183 -8.81 0.11 9.81
N VAL A 184 -9.99 0.58 10.25
CA VAL A 184 -10.58 1.80 9.71
C VAL A 184 -9.64 2.98 9.98
N THR A 185 -9.14 3.58 8.91
CA THR A 185 -8.20 4.71 8.96
C THR A 185 -8.82 5.89 8.25
N ASP A 186 -8.72 7.09 8.82
CA ASP A 186 -9.36 8.32 8.32
C ASP A 186 -8.81 8.73 6.94
N THR A 187 -9.41 8.18 5.90
CA THR A 187 -9.03 8.40 4.50
C THR A 187 -10.27 8.65 3.65
N GLN A 188 -10.08 9.15 2.45
CA GLN A 188 -11.18 9.45 1.52
C GLN A 188 -11.98 8.21 1.07
N ILE A 189 -11.42 6.99 1.19
CA ILE A 189 -12.13 5.77 0.80
C ILE A 189 -13.07 5.24 1.87
N VAL A 190 -13.01 5.77 3.10
CA VAL A 190 -13.89 5.35 4.20
C VAL A 190 -15.19 6.12 4.12
N PRO A 191 -16.34 5.46 3.94
CA PRO A 191 -17.64 6.11 3.96
C PRO A 191 -17.93 6.78 5.30
N ASP A 192 -18.72 7.87 5.28
CA ASP A 192 -19.00 8.66 6.48
C ASP A 192 -19.71 7.85 7.57
N GLU A 193 -20.53 6.88 7.19
CA GLU A 193 -21.22 5.96 8.11
C GLU A 193 -20.27 5.11 8.97
N TYR A 194 -19.03 4.89 8.52
CA TYR A 194 -17.98 4.18 9.28
C TYR A 194 -17.07 5.13 10.07
N ARG A 195 -17.32 6.44 10.06
CA ARG A 195 -16.56 7.45 10.81
C ARG A 195 -17.14 7.69 12.20
N THR A 196 -17.70 6.65 12.82
CA THR A 196 -18.27 6.71 14.17
C THR A 196 -17.30 6.13 15.20
N PRO A 197 -17.45 6.47 16.51
CA PRO A 197 -16.59 5.93 17.57
C PRO A 197 -16.54 4.39 17.62
N GLU A 198 -17.61 3.71 17.19
CA GLU A 198 -17.72 2.25 17.18
C GLU A 198 -16.68 1.59 16.26
N PHE A 199 -16.28 2.25 15.19
CA PHE A 199 -15.30 1.73 14.23
C PHE A 199 -13.85 2.05 14.58
N ASN A 200 -13.57 2.71 15.72
CA ASN A 200 -12.19 3.03 16.16
C ASN A 200 -11.35 3.68 15.07
N VAL A 201 -11.89 4.66 14.38
CA VAL A 201 -11.23 5.35 13.25
C VAL A 201 -9.87 5.89 13.69
N MET A 202 -8.82 5.46 13.00
CA MET A 202 -7.45 5.89 13.30
C MET A 202 -7.03 7.06 12.42
N ALA A 203 -6.25 7.99 12.98
CA ALA A 203 -5.55 8.99 12.18
C ALA A 203 -4.54 8.32 11.23
N VAL A 204 -4.37 8.88 10.04
CA VAL A 204 -3.43 8.36 9.03
C VAL A 204 -1.98 8.34 9.53
N GLU A 205 -1.62 9.23 10.44
CA GLU A 205 -0.28 9.31 11.05
C GLU A 205 0.04 8.08 11.91
N VAL A 206 -0.95 7.53 12.62
CA VAL A 206 -0.79 6.30 13.42
C VAL A 206 -0.49 5.12 12.51
N MET A 207 -1.21 5.01 11.39
CA MET A 207 -0.98 3.96 10.41
C MET A 207 0.35 4.14 9.69
N ALA A 208 0.71 5.38 9.34
CA ALA A 208 1.97 5.68 8.67
C ALA A 208 3.18 5.33 9.55
N ALA A 209 3.11 5.59 10.86
CA ALA A 209 4.18 5.20 11.78
C ALA A 209 4.37 3.67 11.79
N GLU A 210 3.29 2.91 11.82
CA GLU A 210 3.33 1.44 11.81
C GLU A 210 3.89 0.88 10.48
N ILE A 211 3.48 1.48 9.34
CA ILE A 211 3.99 1.09 8.02
C ILE A 211 5.48 1.37 7.89
N VAL A 212 5.91 2.54 8.35
CA VAL A 212 7.33 2.92 8.27
C VAL A 212 8.17 2.02 9.18
N ASP A 213 7.68 1.69 10.38
CA ASP A 213 8.34 0.71 11.24
C ASP A 213 8.47 -0.65 10.53
N LEU A 214 7.39 -1.16 9.93
CA LEU A 214 7.39 -2.41 9.18
C LEU A 214 8.37 -2.38 7.99
N LEU A 215 8.48 -1.26 7.28
CA LEU A 215 9.45 -1.08 6.20
C LEU A 215 10.89 -1.14 6.69
N LEU A 216 11.18 -0.53 7.84
CA LEU A 216 12.53 -0.38 8.35
C LEU A 216 13.01 -1.60 9.14
N THR A 217 12.14 -2.17 9.97
CA THR A 217 12.50 -3.16 11.00
C THR A 217 11.83 -4.51 10.84
N GLY A 218 10.68 -4.61 10.13
CA GLY A 218 9.92 -5.85 9.99
C GLY A 218 10.74 -6.98 9.40
N GLU A 219 10.51 -8.20 9.86
CA GLU A 219 11.11 -9.41 9.29
C GLU A 219 10.43 -9.80 7.97
N ASN A 220 11.02 -10.74 7.20
CA ASN A 220 10.43 -11.18 5.95
C ASN A 220 9.16 -12.01 6.19
N GLY A 221 8.06 -11.69 5.52
CA GLY A 221 6.81 -12.46 5.57
C GLY A 221 5.83 -12.01 6.66
N GLU A 222 6.11 -10.92 7.39
CA GLU A 222 5.15 -10.42 8.37
C GLU A 222 3.83 -10.00 7.73
N VAL A 223 2.73 -10.45 8.33
CA VAL A 223 1.39 -9.92 8.11
C VAL A 223 0.98 -9.19 9.38
N ARG A 224 1.18 -7.88 9.38
CA ARG A 224 0.99 -7.03 10.56
C ARG A 224 -0.38 -6.36 10.55
N VAL A 225 -1.07 -6.40 11.67
CA VAL A 225 -2.40 -5.79 11.85
C VAL A 225 -2.30 -4.61 12.80
N LYS A 226 -2.85 -3.47 12.38
CA LYS A 226 -3.09 -2.30 13.24
C LYS A 226 -4.55 -1.90 13.10
N ASN A 227 -5.39 -2.29 14.06
CA ASN A 227 -6.84 -2.13 13.98
C ASN A 227 -7.41 -1.04 14.90
N ALA A 228 -6.61 -0.47 15.79
CA ALA A 228 -7.01 0.66 16.64
C ALA A 228 -5.78 1.45 17.09
N ALA A 229 -5.91 2.76 17.27
CA ALA A 229 -4.82 3.62 17.71
C ALA A 229 -4.29 3.22 19.09
N ALA A 230 -5.19 2.94 20.02
CA ALA A 230 -4.86 2.60 21.41
C ALA A 230 -4.34 1.16 21.62
N LYS A 231 -4.44 0.28 20.61
CA LYS A 231 -3.98 -1.11 20.71
C LYS A 231 -2.63 -1.27 20.00
N PRO A 232 -1.70 -2.08 20.54
CA PRO A 232 -0.49 -2.43 19.81
C PRO A 232 -0.84 -3.15 18.49
N ALA A 233 0.04 -3.05 17.51
CA ALA A 233 -0.04 -3.91 16.34
C ALA A 233 0.32 -5.35 16.73
N PHE A 234 -0.16 -6.31 15.94
CA PHE A 234 0.16 -7.72 16.11
C PHE A 234 0.41 -8.40 14.77
N ILE A 235 1.14 -9.51 14.79
CA ILE A 235 1.44 -10.31 13.60
C ILE A 235 0.45 -11.47 13.52
N VAL A 236 -0.06 -11.72 12.33
CA VAL A 236 -0.91 -12.88 12.03
C VAL A 236 -0.03 -14.04 11.60
N GLU A 237 0.06 -15.03 12.46
CA GLU A 237 0.81 -16.25 12.18
C GLU A 237 0.19 -17.05 11.02
N MET A 238 1.02 -17.84 10.33
CA MET A 238 0.50 -18.83 9.39
C MET A 238 -0.07 -20.00 10.18
N PRO A 239 -1.24 -20.52 9.78
CA PRO A 239 -1.70 -21.79 10.36
C PRO A 239 -0.69 -22.89 10.05
N GLU A 240 -0.39 -23.71 11.05
CA GLU A 240 0.34 -24.97 10.82
C GLU A 240 -0.54 -25.88 9.96
N LEU A 241 0.01 -26.40 8.86
CA LEU A 241 -0.67 -27.29 7.93
C LEU A 241 -0.24 -28.74 8.16
#